data_56b4d1aeb5b3da604c144c1c13b06e87
#
_entry.id   56b4d1aeb5b3da604c144c1c13b06e87
#
_cell.length_a   1.000
_cell.length_b   1.000
_cell.length_c   1.000
_cell.angle_alpha   90.00
_cell.angle_beta   90.00
_cell.angle_gamma   90.00
#
_symmetry.space_group_name_H-M   'P 1'
#
loop_
_entity.id
_entity.type
_entity.pdbx_description
1 polymer ?
#
loop_
_entity_poly.entity_id
_entity_poly.type
_entity_poly.pdbx_seq_one_letter_code
_entity_poly.pdbx_strand_id
1 'polypeptide(L)'
;MKKILLSAVALSALAACRGQTSHDQPIVGIRNMYDQPKYDVQEASEFEGFADHRTMRPLPEGVVAADQEVNPELANGRLEDDSAYVMTIPPAIIQRLGGSESMLARGKQRYGIYCAPCHDNTGSGEGLVKRRAVAGGAAAFAPPTFHQDRLRHAPDGQIFATISNGKSNMPPYAFQIKVEDRWAIVSYVRALQLASPKMAVAAPAPTTIPGATATPPPGGSVPTPSGSNAPPATSGSAAPATSGSAAKPATSAHQEKKP
;
A
#
# COMPACT_ATOMS: atom_id res chain seq x y z
N MET A 1 49.09 -30.05 37.42
CA MET A 1 48.90 -28.66 36.96
C MET A 1 48.89 -28.51 35.43
N LYS A 2 49.88 -29.02 34.67
CA LYS A 2 49.91 -28.91 33.21
C LYS A 2 48.67 -29.45 32.48
N LYS A 3 48.11 -30.58 32.92
CA LYS A 3 46.89 -31.18 32.30
C LYS A 3 45.64 -30.37 32.54
N ILE A 4 45.50 -29.70 33.71
CA ILE A 4 44.40 -28.79 34.00
C ILE A 4 44.45 -27.52 33.15
N LEU A 5 45.67 -27.01 32.93
CA LEU A 5 45.86 -25.83 32.08
C LEU A 5 45.53 -26.11 30.63
N LEU A 6 45.95 -27.27 30.10
CA LEU A 6 45.62 -27.72 28.77
C LEU A 6 44.08 -27.91 28.56
N SER A 7 43.40 -28.50 29.54
CA SER A 7 41.94 -28.66 29.49
C SER A 7 41.19 -27.31 29.53
N ALA A 8 41.69 -26.36 30.34
CA ALA A 8 41.09 -25.02 30.43
C ALA A 8 41.29 -24.24 29.11
N VAL A 9 42.43 -24.37 28.45
CA VAL A 9 42.70 -23.74 27.16
C VAL A 9 41.82 -24.38 26.04
N ALA A 10 41.66 -25.71 26.07
CA ALA A 10 40.78 -26.38 25.11
C ALA A 10 39.30 -25.98 25.28
N LEU A 11 38.83 -25.85 26.53
CA LEU A 11 37.48 -25.39 26.81
C LEU A 11 37.23 -23.92 26.40
N SER A 12 38.20 -23.05 26.63
CA SER A 12 38.10 -21.65 26.21
C SER A 12 38.15 -21.51 24.68
N ALA A 13 38.92 -22.34 23.98
CA ALA A 13 38.92 -22.36 22.51
C ALA A 13 37.57 -22.82 21.91
N LEU A 14 36.90 -23.81 22.57
CA LEU A 14 35.58 -24.26 22.16
C LEU A 14 34.48 -23.21 22.47
N ALA A 15 34.63 -22.44 23.54
CA ALA A 15 33.72 -21.37 23.89
C ALA A 15 33.84 -20.13 22.96
N ALA A 16 35.02 -19.92 22.37
CA ALA A 16 35.29 -18.85 21.43
C ALA A 16 34.61 -19.06 20.05
N CYS A 17 34.19 -20.32 19.75
CA CYS A 17 33.48 -20.64 18.52
C CYS A 17 31.96 -20.34 18.58
N ARG A 18 31.47 -19.58 19.54
CA ARG A 18 30.11 -19.03 19.51
C ARG A 18 30.01 -18.03 18.36
N GLY A 19 29.48 -18.50 17.23
CA GLY A 19 29.20 -17.65 16.09
C GLY A 19 28.34 -16.45 16.51
N GLN A 20 28.92 -15.28 16.51
CA GLN A 20 28.14 -14.04 16.54
C GLN A 20 27.64 -13.78 15.13
N THR A 21 26.40 -13.33 14.99
CA THR A 21 25.88 -12.85 13.71
C THR A 21 26.75 -11.67 13.28
N SER A 22 27.52 -11.86 12.21
CA SER A 22 28.33 -10.82 11.58
C SER A 22 27.83 -10.62 10.16
N HIS A 23 27.78 -9.39 9.71
CA HIS A 23 27.55 -9.04 8.31
C HIS A 23 28.81 -9.27 7.46
N ASP A 24 29.94 -9.44 8.10
CA ASP A 24 31.22 -9.70 7.44
C ASP A 24 31.45 -11.19 7.24
N GLN A 25 32.16 -11.53 6.20
CA GLN A 25 32.52 -12.90 5.88
C GLN A 25 33.47 -13.48 6.93
N PRO A 26 33.25 -14.72 7.39
CA PRO A 26 34.11 -15.35 8.40
C PRO A 26 35.57 -15.62 7.92
N ILE A 27 35.79 -15.73 6.61
CA ILE A 27 37.10 -15.97 6.01
C ILE A 27 37.24 -15.08 4.78
N VAL A 28 38.18 -14.13 4.82
CA VAL A 28 38.43 -13.14 3.76
C VAL A 28 39.45 -13.62 2.72
N GLY A 29 39.75 -14.93 2.64
CA GLY A 29 40.83 -15.44 1.82
C GLY A 29 40.53 -15.55 0.31
N ILE A 30 39.31 -16.01 -0.05
CA ILE A 30 38.92 -16.22 -1.44
C ILE A 30 37.62 -15.46 -1.70
N ARG A 31 37.70 -14.35 -2.41
CA ARG A 31 36.60 -13.45 -2.69
C ARG A 31 36.01 -13.63 -4.09
N ASN A 32 35.80 -14.87 -4.52
CA ASN A 32 35.16 -15.10 -5.82
C ASN A 32 33.84 -14.39 -5.91
N MET A 33 33.69 -13.49 -6.88
CA MET A 33 32.48 -12.75 -7.19
C MET A 33 31.91 -11.88 -6.03
N TYR A 34 32.71 -11.62 -5.00
CA TYR A 34 32.30 -10.72 -3.93
C TYR A 34 32.30 -9.26 -4.38
N ASP A 35 33.40 -8.87 -5.04
CA ASP A 35 33.50 -7.58 -5.71
C ASP A 35 33.40 -7.83 -7.23
N GLN A 36 32.34 -7.33 -7.83
CA GLN A 36 32.10 -7.43 -9.27
C GLN A 36 32.01 -6.04 -9.88
N PRO A 37 32.50 -5.82 -11.11
CA PRO A 37 32.30 -4.57 -11.84
C PRO A 37 30.84 -4.49 -12.34
N LYS A 38 29.91 -4.30 -11.43
CA LYS A 38 28.48 -4.15 -11.68
C LYS A 38 27.98 -2.91 -10.94
N TYR A 39 26.90 -2.36 -11.41
CA TYR A 39 26.17 -1.34 -10.66
C TYR A 39 25.09 -2.00 -9.80
N ASP A 40 24.98 -1.57 -8.57
CA ASP A 40 23.85 -1.92 -7.71
C ASP A 40 22.64 -1.01 -8.01
N VAL A 41 21.47 -1.39 -7.50
CA VAL A 41 20.23 -0.62 -7.70
C VAL A 41 20.38 0.77 -7.09
N GLN A 42 20.15 1.81 -7.88
CA GLN A 42 20.27 3.23 -7.49
C GLN A 42 21.71 3.68 -7.19
N GLU A 43 22.72 2.91 -7.58
CA GLU A 43 24.11 3.34 -7.50
C GLU A 43 24.40 4.45 -8.52
N ALA A 44 25.23 5.40 -8.12
CA ALA A 44 25.71 6.45 -9.02
C ALA A 44 26.84 5.91 -9.93
N SER A 45 26.88 6.38 -11.17
CA SER A 45 27.95 6.06 -12.11
C SER A 45 29.00 7.17 -12.14
N GLU A 46 30.26 6.78 -12.12
CA GLU A 46 31.40 7.69 -12.39
C GLU A 46 31.77 7.73 -13.88
N PHE A 47 31.03 6.99 -14.73
CA PHE A 47 31.29 6.97 -16.16
C PHE A 47 30.99 8.32 -16.79
N GLU A 48 31.96 8.96 -17.42
CA GLU A 48 31.87 10.30 -18.02
C GLU A 48 30.77 10.42 -19.08
N GLY A 49 30.40 9.32 -19.74
CA GLY A 49 29.30 9.27 -20.71
C GLY A 49 27.91 9.43 -20.10
N PHE A 50 27.78 9.38 -18.77
CA PHE A 50 26.52 9.58 -18.07
C PHE A 50 26.52 10.91 -17.31
N ALA A 51 26.21 11.98 -18.02
CA ALA A 51 26.24 13.35 -17.47
C ALA A 51 25.33 13.55 -16.24
N ASP A 52 24.30 12.71 -16.07
CA ASP A 52 23.37 12.71 -14.94
C ASP A 52 23.80 11.75 -13.81
N HIS A 53 24.94 11.11 -13.94
CA HIS A 53 25.46 10.10 -13.01
C HIS A 53 24.49 8.94 -12.69
N ARG A 54 23.46 8.73 -13.49
CA ARG A 54 22.49 7.65 -13.29
C ARG A 54 22.94 6.37 -13.98
N THR A 55 22.96 5.27 -13.24
CA THR A 55 23.15 3.94 -13.81
C THR A 55 21.88 3.39 -14.44
N MET A 56 20.70 3.76 -13.89
CA MET A 56 19.40 3.46 -14.49
C MET A 56 19.14 4.45 -15.63
N ARG A 57 19.35 3.97 -16.87
CA ARG A 57 19.14 4.80 -18.06
C ARG A 57 17.66 4.76 -18.48
N PRO A 58 17.11 5.91 -18.94
CA PRO A 58 15.80 5.90 -19.60
C PRO A 58 15.87 5.01 -20.85
N LEU A 59 14.76 4.35 -21.16
CA LEU A 59 14.65 3.60 -22.39
C LEU A 59 14.81 4.56 -23.59
N PRO A 60 15.57 4.18 -24.63
CA PRO A 60 15.60 4.93 -25.87
C PRO A 60 14.19 5.04 -26.48
N GLU A 61 13.94 6.14 -27.18
CA GLU A 61 12.66 6.33 -27.88
C GLU A 61 12.36 5.20 -28.85
N GLY A 62 11.14 4.72 -28.86
CA GLY A 62 10.69 3.61 -29.71
C GLY A 62 11.03 2.20 -29.22
N VAL A 63 11.71 2.06 -28.09
CA VAL A 63 11.99 0.75 -27.48
C VAL A 63 10.81 0.31 -26.60
N VAL A 64 10.34 -0.91 -26.84
CA VAL A 64 9.29 -1.56 -26.06
C VAL A 64 9.87 -2.81 -25.42
N ALA A 65 9.66 -2.97 -24.10
CA ALA A 65 10.09 -4.17 -23.40
C ALA A 65 9.30 -5.41 -23.89
N ALA A 66 9.94 -6.58 -23.92
CA ALA A 66 9.33 -7.80 -24.44
C ALA A 66 8.05 -8.22 -23.70
N ASP A 67 7.90 -7.84 -22.43
CA ASP A 67 6.75 -8.13 -21.58
C ASP A 67 5.82 -6.93 -21.38
N GLN A 68 6.06 -5.84 -22.12
CA GLN A 68 5.22 -4.64 -22.03
C GLN A 68 3.92 -4.85 -22.79
N GLU A 69 2.81 -4.59 -22.10
CA GLU A 69 1.48 -4.54 -22.77
C GLU A 69 1.39 -3.26 -23.61
N VAL A 70 1.15 -3.41 -24.89
CA VAL A 70 1.08 -2.30 -25.85
C VAL A 70 -0.35 -1.86 -26.15
N ASN A 71 -1.35 -2.69 -25.88
CA ASN A 71 -2.74 -2.30 -26.04
C ASN A 71 -3.15 -1.30 -24.96
N PRO A 72 -3.55 -0.06 -25.31
CA PRO A 72 -3.89 0.98 -24.33
C PRO A 72 -5.02 0.59 -23.39
N GLU A 73 -6.02 -0.13 -23.85
CA GLU A 73 -7.14 -0.58 -23.02
C GLU A 73 -6.66 -1.52 -21.92
N LEU A 74 -5.74 -2.42 -22.27
CA LEU A 74 -5.18 -3.40 -21.31
C LEU A 74 -4.13 -2.75 -20.41
N ALA A 75 -3.24 -1.92 -20.96
CA ALA A 75 -2.12 -1.32 -20.26
C ALA A 75 -2.53 -0.20 -19.31
N ASN A 76 -3.47 0.65 -19.73
CA ASN A 76 -3.83 1.90 -19.05
C ASN A 76 -5.27 1.89 -18.52
N GLY A 77 -6.12 0.98 -18.97
CA GLY A 77 -7.54 0.94 -18.61
C GLY A 77 -8.34 2.07 -19.25
N ARG A 78 -7.85 2.62 -20.39
CA ARG A 78 -8.49 3.71 -21.14
C ARG A 78 -8.75 3.27 -22.57
N LEU A 79 -9.74 3.86 -23.19
CA LEU A 79 -9.99 3.65 -24.62
C LEU A 79 -8.77 4.09 -25.45
N GLU A 80 -8.65 3.57 -26.66
CA GLU A 80 -7.50 3.82 -27.53
C GLU A 80 -7.29 5.31 -27.82
N ASP A 81 -8.39 6.07 -27.92
CA ASP A 81 -8.39 7.51 -28.14
C ASP A 81 -8.19 8.33 -26.83
N ASP A 82 -7.94 7.67 -25.71
CA ASP A 82 -7.79 8.27 -24.38
C ASP A 82 -8.99 9.10 -23.89
N SER A 83 -10.15 9.01 -24.56
CA SER A 83 -11.34 9.80 -24.26
C SER A 83 -12.01 9.42 -22.95
N ALA A 84 -12.02 8.12 -22.62
CA ALA A 84 -12.72 7.58 -21.46
C ALA A 84 -12.02 6.35 -20.87
N TYR A 85 -12.43 5.95 -19.66
CA TYR A 85 -12.02 4.68 -19.07
C TYR A 85 -12.86 3.53 -19.64
N VAL A 86 -12.24 2.35 -19.84
CA VAL A 86 -12.98 1.12 -20.16
C VAL A 86 -13.96 0.79 -19.05
N MET A 87 -15.20 0.51 -19.43
CA MET A 87 -16.31 0.31 -18.48
C MET A 87 -16.19 -1.01 -17.73
N THR A 88 -15.71 -2.06 -18.40
CA THR A 88 -15.63 -3.42 -17.87
C THR A 88 -14.25 -4.00 -18.11
N ILE A 89 -13.90 -5.04 -17.35
CA ILE A 89 -12.63 -5.75 -17.52
C ILE A 89 -12.55 -6.31 -18.93
N PRO A 90 -11.46 -6.04 -19.69
CA PRO A 90 -11.31 -6.51 -21.05
C PRO A 90 -11.36 -8.05 -21.14
N PRO A 91 -12.14 -8.64 -22.06
CA PRO A 91 -12.27 -10.10 -22.21
C PRO A 91 -10.94 -10.81 -22.45
N ALA A 92 -9.99 -10.16 -23.12
CA ALA A 92 -8.66 -10.69 -23.37
C ALA A 92 -7.90 -10.99 -22.06
N ILE A 93 -8.05 -10.17 -21.04
CA ILE A 93 -7.44 -10.40 -19.72
C ILE A 93 -8.06 -11.61 -19.04
N ILE A 94 -9.39 -11.75 -19.12
CA ILE A 94 -10.10 -12.90 -18.54
C ILE A 94 -9.60 -14.21 -19.17
N GLN A 95 -9.43 -14.22 -20.49
CA GLN A 95 -8.92 -15.39 -21.22
C GLN A 95 -7.45 -15.70 -20.83
N ARG A 96 -6.58 -14.69 -20.78
CA ARG A 96 -5.17 -14.84 -20.38
C ARG A 96 -5.01 -15.43 -18.96
N LEU A 97 -5.95 -15.13 -18.08
CA LEU A 97 -5.94 -15.61 -16.68
C LEU A 97 -6.68 -16.94 -16.50
N GLY A 98 -7.11 -17.59 -17.59
CA GLY A 98 -7.78 -18.89 -17.53
C GLY A 98 -9.25 -18.85 -17.10
N GLY A 99 -9.92 -17.73 -17.33
CA GLY A 99 -11.33 -17.53 -17.05
C GLY A 99 -11.60 -16.71 -15.77
N SER A 100 -12.87 -16.40 -15.56
CA SER A 100 -13.31 -15.50 -14.49
C SER A 100 -13.01 -16.04 -13.09
N GLU A 101 -13.13 -17.34 -12.86
CA GLU A 101 -12.87 -17.95 -11.56
C GLU A 101 -11.38 -17.88 -11.21
N SER A 102 -10.49 -18.28 -12.12
CA SER A 102 -9.05 -18.19 -11.94
C SER A 102 -8.60 -16.76 -11.73
N MET A 103 -9.16 -15.81 -12.50
CA MET A 103 -8.90 -14.40 -12.36
C MET A 103 -9.32 -13.89 -10.97
N LEU A 104 -10.49 -14.27 -10.49
CA LEU A 104 -10.99 -13.87 -9.17
C LEU A 104 -10.10 -14.43 -8.03
N ALA A 105 -9.72 -15.71 -8.13
CA ALA A 105 -8.83 -16.35 -7.16
C ALA A 105 -7.46 -15.64 -7.13
N ARG A 106 -6.90 -15.34 -8.31
CA ARG A 106 -5.67 -14.57 -8.46
C ARG A 106 -5.81 -13.17 -7.88
N GLY A 107 -6.92 -12.48 -8.17
CA GLY A 107 -7.23 -11.16 -7.65
C GLY A 107 -7.30 -11.14 -6.13
N LYS A 108 -7.96 -12.11 -5.50
CA LYS A 108 -8.00 -12.28 -4.05
C LYS A 108 -6.61 -12.42 -3.45
N GLN A 109 -5.76 -13.26 -4.04
CA GLN A 109 -4.39 -13.46 -3.59
C GLN A 109 -3.59 -12.16 -3.65
N ARG A 110 -3.62 -11.46 -4.79
CA ARG A 110 -2.87 -10.22 -5.00
C ARG A 110 -3.40 -9.06 -4.15
N TYR A 111 -4.70 -8.97 -4.02
CA TYR A 111 -5.34 -8.01 -3.12
C TYR A 111 -4.88 -8.18 -1.67
N GLY A 112 -4.84 -9.41 -1.18
CA GLY A 112 -4.36 -9.70 0.18
C GLY A 112 -2.93 -9.23 0.43
N ILE A 113 -2.06 -9.31 -0.58
CA ILE A 113 -0.66 -8.90 -0.48
C ILE A 113 -0.51 -7.38 -0.54
N TYR A 114 -1.11 -6.73 -1.54
CA TYR A 114 -0.80 -5.33 -1.87
C TYR A 114 -1.83 -4.32 -1.34
N CYS A 115 -3.08 -4.72 -1.20
CA CYS A 115 -4.19 -3.80 -0.96
C CYS A 115 -4.75 -3.90 0.46
N ALA A 116 -4.94 -5.11 0.98
CA ALA A 116 -5.55 -5.37 2.28
C ALA A 116 -4.84 -4.67 3.45
N PRO A 117 -3.51 -4.49 3.48
CA PRO A 117 -2.84 -3.78 4.56
C PRO A 117 -3.41 -2.37 4.81
N CYS A 118 -3.83 -1.67 3.74
CA CYS A 118 -4.44 -0.34 3.83
C CYS A 118 -5.97 -0.39 3.75
N HIS A 119 -6.53 -1.22 2.85
CA HIS A 119 -7.96 -1.23 2.54
C HIS A 119 -8.78 -2.26 3.31
N ASP A 120 -8.14 -3.10 4.14
CA ASP A 120 -8.74 -4.24 4.83
C ASP A 120 -9.22 -5.36 3.89
N ASN A 121 -9.45 -6.54 4.44
CA ASN A 121 -9.89 -7.71 3.68
C ASN A 121 -11.31 -7.58 3.11
N THR A 122 -12.12 -6.70 3.70
CA THR A 122 -13.49 -6.41 3.27
C THR A 122 -13.59 -5.21 2.34
N GLY A 123 -12.51 -4.46 2.15
CA GLY A 123 -12.53 -3.22 1.38
C GLY A 123 -13.16 -2.03 2.12
N SER A 124 -13.24 -2.11 3.45
CA SER A 124 -13.79 -1.04 4.31
C SER A 124 -12.92 0.20 4.41
N GLY A 125 -11.62 0.09 4.09
CA GLY A 125 -10.64 1.14 4.31
C GLY A 125 -10.06 1.16 5.73
N GLU A 126 -10.36 0.16 6.57
CA GLU A 126 -9.92 0.07 7.97
C GLU A 126 -8.72 -0.87 8.16
N GLY A 127 -7.81 -0.90 7.18
CA GLY A 127 -6.63 -1.75 7.21
C GLY A 127 -5.66 -1.41 8.35
N LEU A 128 -4.73 -2.34 8.60
CA LEU A 128 -3.76 -2.22 9.70
C LEU A 128 -2.89 -0.97 9.58
N VAL A 129 -2.51 -0.60 8.36
CA VAL A 129 -1.68 0.59 8.09
C VAL A 129 -2.43 1.86 8.50
N LYS A 130 -3.72 1.99 8.15
CA LYS A 130 -4.56 3.11 8.59
C LYS A 130 -4.62 3.20 10.11
N ARG A 131 -4.92 2.08 10.78
CA ARG A 131 -5.03 2.06 12.24
C ARG A 131 -3.73 2.49 12.91
N ARG A 132 -2.58 2.05 12.39
CA ARG A 132 -1.27 2.47 12.90
C ARG A 132 -0.95 3.93 12.60
N ALA A 133 -1.27 4.40 11.41
CA ALA A 133 -1.06 5.79 11.02
C ALA A 133 -1.87 6.75 11.92
N VAL A 134 -3.14 6.45 12.14
CA VAL A 134 -4.01 7.24 13.03
C VAL A 134 -3.49 7.22 14.48
N ALA A 135 -3.07 6.05 14.98
CA ALA A 135 -2.48 5.93 16.32
C ALA A 135 -1.15 6.73 16.45
N GLY A 136 -0.42 6.89 15.33
CA GLY A 136 0.79 7.70 15.23
C GLY A 136 0.53 9.20 14.96
N GLY A 137 -0.73 9.66 14.98
CA GLY A 137 -1.09 11.06 14.77
C GLY A 137 -1.38 11.45 13.32
N ALA A 138 -1.30 10.55 12.35
CA ALA A 138 -1.60 10.80 10.94
C ALA A 138 -3.08 10.60 10.63
N ALA A 139 -3.97 11.35 11.27
CA ALA A 139 -5.43 11.23 11.11
C ALA A 139 -5.92 11.45 9.66
N ALA A 140 -5.16 12.20 8.86
CA ALA A 140 -5.47 12.46 7.45
C ALA A 140 -5.27 11.23 6.55
N PHE A 141 -4.61 10.17 7.01
CA PHE A 141 -4.45 8.93 6.26
C PHE A 141 -5.74 8.10 6.31
N ALA A 142 -6.62 8.31 5.34
CA ALA A 142 -7.93 7.70 5.29
C ALA A 142 -8.19 7.02 3.94
N PRO A 143 -7.77 5.76 3.75
CA PRO A 143 -8.13 4.98 2.57
C PRO A 143 -9.66 4.91 2.45
N PRO A 144 -10.24 5.16 1.26
CA PRO A 144 -11.68 5.12 1.10
C PRO A 144 -12.20 3.68 1.23
N THR A 145 -13.42 3.53 1.73
CA THR A 145 -14.16 2.28 1.60
C THR A 145 -14.59 2.10 0.14
N PHE A 146 -14.47 0.87 -0.39
CA PHE A 146 -14.91 0.55 -1.75
C PHE A 146 -16.43 0.52 -1.91
N HIS A 147 -17.17 0.54 -0.80
CA HIS A 147 -18.63 0.40 -0.78
C HIS A 147 -19.38 1.72 -1.02
N GLN A 148 -18.64 2.83 -1.20
CA GLN A 148 -19.24 4.12 -1.58
C GLN A 148 -19.85 4.04 -2.98
N ASP A 149 -21.02 4.66 -3.18
CA ASP A 149 -21.71 4.68 -4.48
C ASP A 149 -20.83 5.20 -5.61
N ARG A 150 -20.05 6.23 -5.34
CA ARG A 150 -19.09 6.78 -6.30
C ARG A 150 -18.10 5.72 -6.83
N LEU A 151 -17.63 4.81 -5.97
CA LEU A 151 -16.66 3.77 -6.36
C LEU A 151 -17.35 2.53 -6.95
N ARG A 152 -18.60 2.26 -6.53
CA ARG A 152 -19.42 1.19 -7.11
C ARG A 152 -19.75 1.46 -8.58
N HIS A 153 -20.00 2.73 -8.92
CA HIS A 153 -20.33 3.16 -10.28
C HIS A 153 -19.12 3.60 -11.13
N ALA A 154 -17.92 3.61 -10.55
CA ALA A 154 -16.71 3.93 -11.28
C ALA A 154 -16.44 2.87 -12.36
N PRO A 155 -15.99 3.21 -13.57
CA PRO A 155 -15.52 2.26 -14.57
C PRO A 155 -14.39 1.36 -14.03
N ASP A 156 -14.31 0.12 -14.51
CA ASP A 156 -13.23 -0.80 -14.11
C ASP A 156 -11.85 -0.25 -14.47
N GLY A 157 -11.74 0.38 -15.65
CA GLY A 157 -10.52 1.05 -16.08
C GLY A 157 -10.09 2.20 -15.17
N GLN A 158 -11.03 2.91 -14.52
CA GLN A 158 -10.68 3.95 -13.56
C GLN A 158 -10.06 3.36 -12.28
N ILE A 159 -10.57 2.22 -11.81
CA ILE A 159 -10.00 1.51 -10.66
C ILE A 159 -8.62 1.00 -11.04
N PHE A 160 -8.47 0.40 -12.22
CA PHE A 160 -7.18 -0.05 -12.75
C PHE A 160 -6.17 1.09 -12.85
N ALA A 161 -6.54 2.23 -13.43
CA ALA A 161 -5.69 3.42 -13.55
C ALA A 161 -5.30 3.97 -12.17
N THR A 162 -6.21 3.93 -11.20
CA THR A 162 -5.91 4.34 -9.81
C THR A 162 -4.87 3.41 -9.17
N ILE A 163 -4.96 2.11 -9.39
CA ILE A 163 -3.93 1.15 -8.92
C ILE A 163 -2.60 1.43 -9.61
N SER A 164 -2.63 1.68 -10.91
CA SER A 164 -1.41 1.85 -11.73
C SER A 164 -0.65 3.14 -11.38
N ASN A 165 -1.36 4.26 -11.32
CA ASN A 165 -0.77 5.59 -11.26
C ASN A 165 -0.82 6.20 -9.85
N GLY A 166 -1.53 5.55 -8.92
CA GLY A 166 -1.81 6.12 -7.62
C GLY A 166 -2.89 7.21 -7.65
N LYS A 167 -3.31 7.63 -6.49
CA LYS A 167 -4.24 8.77 -6.33
C LYS A 167 -4.12 9.37 -4.94
N SER A 168 -3.89 10.66 -4.84
CA SER A 168 -3.69 11.36 -3.55
C SER A 168 -2.60 10.68 -2.71
N ASN A 169 -2.92 10.15 -1.55
CA ASN A 169 -1.99 9.47 -0.66
C ASN A 169 -1.72 7.99 -1.05
N MET A 170 -2.41 7.45 -2.05
CA MET A 170 -2.15 6.10 -2.55
C MET A 170 -1.01 6.14 -3.58
N PRO A 171 0.12 5.45 -3.33
CA PRO A 171 1.23 5.40 -4.29
C PRO A 171 0.87 4.59 -5.54
N PRO A 172 1.63 4.75 -6.65
CA PRO A 172 1.50 3.94 -7.85
C PRO A 172 2.03 2.52 -7.62
N TYR A 173 1.34 1.52 -8.17
CA TYR A 173 1.71 0.11 -8.06
C TYR A 173 2.10 -0.53 -9.41
N ALA A 174 2.26 0.25 -10.46
CA ALA A 174 2.59 -0.28 -11.79
C ALA A 174 3.91 -1.07 -11.81
N PHE A 175 4.89 -0.69 -10.99
CA PHE A 175 6.18 -1.36 -10.91
C PHE A 175 6.13 -2.71 -10.19
N GLN A 176 5.28 -2.84 -9.16
CA GLN A 176 5.23 -4.02 -8.32
C GLN A 176 4.23 -5.05 -8.82
N ILE A 177 3.20 -4.63 -9.56
CA ILE A 177 2.06 -5.46 -9.94
C ILE A 177 1.93 -5.47 -11.46
N LYS A 178 2.05 -6.65 -12.06
CA LYS A 178 1.85 -6.84 -13.51
C LYS A 178 0.46 -6.41 -13.96
N VAL A 179 0.32 -6.10 -15.25
CA VAL A 179 -0.93 -5.63 -15.86
C VAL A 179 -2.09 -6.58 -15.56
N GLU A 180 -1.91 -7.89 -15.83
CA GLU A 180 -2.94 -8.90 -15.58
C GLU A 180 -3.34 -9.00 -14.12
N ASP A 181 -2.36 -8.90 -13.21
CA ASP A 181 -2.61 -8.95 -11.77
C ASP A 181 -3.39 -7.72 -11.28
N ARG A 182 -3.15 -6.55 -11.86
CA ARG A 182 -3.94 -5.33 -11.56
C ARG A 182 -5.40 -5.50 -11.98
N TRP A 183 -5.66 -6.05 -13.16
CA TRP A 183 -7.02 -6.38 -13.61
C TRP A 183 -7.67 -7.46 -12.75
N ALA A 184 -6.91 -8.46 -12.33
CA ALA A 184 -7.39 -9.46 -11.39
C ALA A 184 -7.79 -8.84 -10.04
N ILE A 185 -7.02 -7.87 -9.53
CA ILE A 185 -7.38 -7.11 -8.33
C ILE A 185 -8.68 -6.33 -8.54
N VAL A 186 -8.88 -5.69 -9.71
CA VAL A 186 -10.14 -5.01 -10.04
C VAL A 186 -11.32 -5.96 -9.95
N SER A 187 -11.20 -7.19 -10.48
CA SER A 187 -12.27 -8.20 -10.38
C SER A 187 -12.60 -8.54 -8.92
N TYR A 188 -11.59 -8.68 -8.09
CA TYR A 188 -11.81 -8.97 -6.67
C TYR A 188 -12.42 -7.79 -5.91
N VAL A 189 -12.03 -6.55 -6.22
CA VAL A 189 -12.69 -5.34 -5.69
C VAL A 189 -14.18 -5.34 -6.05
N ARG A 190 -14.55 -5.70 -7.28
CA ARG A 190 -15.95 -5.85 -7.68
C ARG A 190 -16.69 -6.93 -6.89
N ALA A 191 -16.03 -8.06 -6.65
CA ALA A 191 -16.60 -9.11 -5.80
C ALA A 191 -16.83 -8.62 -4.36
N LEU A 192 -15.91 -7.87 -3.77
CA LEU A 192 -16.10 -7.26 -2.45
C LEU A 192 -17.28 -6.28 -2.43
N GLN A 193 -17.43 -5.48 -3.48
CA GLN A 193 -18.55 -4.54 -3.61
C GLN A 193 -19.91 -5.26 -3.71
N LEU A 194 -19.93 -6.42 -4.39
CA LEU A 194 -21.15 -7.25 -4.51
C LEU A 194 -21.47 -8.00 -3.23
N ALA A 195 -20.46 -8.48 -2.51
CA ALA A 195 -20.62 -9.23 -1.26
C ALA A 195 -21.11 -8.35 -0.10
N SER A 196 -20.89 -7.06 -0.14
CA SER A 196 -21.39 -6.15 0.88
C SER A 196 -22.86 -5.86 0.66
N PRO A 197 -23.72 -5.99 1.68
CA PRO A 197 -25.12 -5.62 1.56
C PRO A 197 -25.19 -4.16 1.07
N LYS A 198 -26.00 -3.91 0.04
CA LYS A 198 -26.33 -2.54 -0.37
C LYS A 198 -26.81 -1.82 0.89
N MET A 199 -26.08 -0.82 1.35
CA MET A 199 -26.67 0.17 2.23
C MET A 199 -27.90 0.67 1.48
N ALA A 200 -29.08 0.45 2.07
CA ALA A 200 -30.33 0.92 1.49
C ALA A 200 -30.10 2.38 1.13
N VAL A 201 -30.20 2.70 -0.14
CA VAL A 201 -30.28 4.10 -0.58
C VAL A 201 -31.38 4.69 0.27
N ALA A 202 -31.03 5.63 1.16
CA ALA A 202 -32.03 6.37 1.89
C ALA A 202 -33.02 6.89 0.84
N ALA A 203 -34.27 6.43 0.92
CA ALA A 203 -35.29 6.87 0.00
C ALA A 203 -35.22 8.40 -0.03
N PRO A 204 -35.25 9.05 -1.19
CA PRO A 204 -35.26 10.51 -1.24
C PRO A 204 -36.33 10.99 -0.30
N ALA A 205 -35.96 11.90 0.62
CA ALA A 205 -36.92 12.48 1.53
C ALA A 205 -38.13 12.91 0.72
N PRO A 206 -39.37 12.61 1.16
CA PRO A 206 -40.55 12.95 0.40
C PRO A 206 -40.52 14.46 0.13
N THR A 207 -40.47 14.80 -1.15
CA THR A 207 -40.55 16.19 -1.60
C THR A 207 -41.88 16.73 -1.10
N THR A 208 -41.86 17.56 -0.09
CA THR A 208 -43.02 18.28 0.40
C THR A 208 -43.51 19.18 -0.73
N ILE A 209 -44.57 18.77 -1.41
CA ILE A 209 -45.25 19.61 -2.36
C ILE A 209 -45.93 20.74 -1.55
N PRO A 210 -45.61 22.03 -1.75
CA PRO A 210 -46.29 23.11 -1.02
C PRO A 210 -47.74 23.12 -1.45
N GLY A 211 -48.65 22.79 -0.53
CA GLY A 211 -50.10 22.89 -0.76
C GLY A 211 -50.95 21.69 -0.37
N ALA A 212 -50.43 20.60 0.13
CA ALA A 212 -51.24 19.49 0.64
C ALA A 212 -51.52 19.68 2.15
N THR A 213 -52.69 20.11 2.49
CA THR A 213 -53.24 20.14 3.88
C THR A 213 -53.44 18.70 4.34
N ALA A 214 -52.55 18.20 5.18
CA ALA A 214 -52.67 16.88 5.80
C ALA A 214 -53.50 17.01 7.07
N THR A 215 -54.67 16.39 7.08
CA THR A 215 -55.51 16.17 8.27
C THR A 215 -54.80 15.12 9.15
N PRO A 216 -54.55 15.38 10.46
CA PRO A 216 -53.92 14.41 11.32
C PRO A 216 -54.87 13.27 11.71
N PRO A 217 -54.40 12.01 11.79
CA PRO A 217 -55.20 10.92 12.32
C PRO A 217 -55.28 10.97 13.85
N PRO A 218 -56.38 10.46 14.45
CA PRO A 218 -56.64 10.55 15.91
C PRO A 218 -55.72 9.63 16.71
N GLY A 219 -55.39 10.13 17.90
CA GLY A 219 -54.37 9.72 18.83
C GLY A 219 -54.21 8.23 19.17
N GLY A 220 -52.99 7.83 19.26
CA GLY A 220 -52.50 6.63 19.95
C GLY A 220 -51.32 7.01 20.81
N SER A 221 -51.49 6.89 22.11
CA SER A 221 -50.50 7.18 23.14
C SER A 221 -49.34 6.16 23.10
N VAL A 222 -48.13 6.65 22.96
CA VAL A 222 -46.89 5.85 23.06
C VAL A 222 -46.30 6.09 24.44
N PRO A 223 -45.94 5.04 25.22
CA PRO A 223 -45.33 5.21 26.53
C PRO A 223 -43.84 5.59 26.38
N THR A 224 -43.42 6.57 27.15
CA THR A 224 -42.06 7.07 27.32
C THR A 224 -41.22 6.07 28.14
N PRO A 225 -40.03 5.63 27.74
CA PRO A 225 -39.08 4.99 28.65
C PRO A 225 -38.23 6.06 29.34
N SER A 226 -38.45 6.19 30.65
CA SER A 226 -37.55 6.86 31.59
C SER A 226 -36.37 5.95 31.91
N GLY A 227 -35.17 6.47 31.87
CA GLY A 227 -33.96 5.72 32.23
C GLY A 227 -32.71 6.57 32.07
N SER A 228 -32.47 7.42 33.04
CA SER A 228 -31.20 8.11 33.28
C SER A 228 -30.09 7.15 33.71
N ASN A 229 -28.95 7.14 33.05
CA ASN A 229 -27.69 6.79 33.68
C ASN A 229 -26.55 7.47 32.91
N ALA A 230 -26.10 8.58 33.46
CA ALA A 230 -24.81 9.22 33.13
C ALA A 230 -23.76 8.73 34.12
N PRO A 231 -22.54 8.37 33.69
CA PRO A 231 -21.42 8.16 34.61
C PRO A 231 -20.70 9.48 34.89
N PRO A 232 -20.03 9.60 36.07
CA PRO A 232 -19.51 10.85 36.57
C PRO A 232 -18.18 11.26 35.91
N ALA A 233 -18.01 12.57 35.77
CA ALA A 233 -16.77 13.23 35.40
C ALA A 233 -15.72 13.10 36.51
N THR A 234 -14.52 12.64 36.17
CA THR A 234 -13.32 12.81 37.00
C THR A 234 -12.41 13.87 36.42
N SER A 235 -12.27 14.91 37.19
CA SER A 235 -11.31 16.01 37.06
C SER A 235 -9.92 15.62 37.53
N GLY A 236 -8.90 16.18 36.92
CA GLY A 236 -7.52 16.27 37.44
C GLY A 236 -6.51 15.83 36.40
N SER A 237 -5.52 16.52 36.05
CA SER A 237 -4.58 17.46 36.62
C SER A 237 -3.47 17.68 35.57
N ALA A 238 -3.16 18.92 35.38
CA ALA A 238 -1.92 19.57 34.94
C ALA A 238 -0.73 18.76 34.37
N ALA A 239 -0.22 19.29 33.27
CA ALA A 239 1.10 19.08 32.68
C ALA A 239 2.26 19.48 33.58
N PRO A 240 3.50 19.09 33.25
CA PRO A 240 4.48 20.14 33.00
C PRO A 240 5.18 20.01 31.64
N ALA A 241 5.43 21.17 31.05
CA ALA A 241 6.29 21.40 29.90
C ALA A 241 7.75 21.14 30.28
N THR A 242 8.50 20.50 29.41
CA THR A 242 9.96 20.61 29.36
C THR A 242 10.40 20.92 27.93
N SER A 243 11.01 22.06 27.85
CA SER A 243 11.84 22.60 26.80
C SER A 243 13.05 21.70 26.52
N GLY A 244 13.49 21.62 25.28
CA GLY A 244 14.83 21.12 25.05
C GLY A 244 15.17 20.81 23.60
N SER A 245 15.79 21.77 22.98
CA SER A 245 17.01 21.68 22.18
C SER A 245 16.92 21.11 20.74
N ALA A 246 17.00 22.05 19.84
CA ALA A 246 17.33 21.88 18.42
C ALA A 246 18.76 21.31 18.28
N ALA A 247 18.91 20.17 17.62
CA ALA A 247 20.19 19.66 17.16
C ALA A 247 20.45 20.12 15.72
N LYS A 248 21.55 20.82 15.54
CA LYS A 248 22.13 21.37 14.31
C LYS A 248 22.71 20.20 13.47
N PRO A 249 22.57 20.16 12.15
CA PRO A 249 23.22 19.16 11.33
C PRO A 249 24.73 19.42 11.21
N ALA A 250 25.52 18.37 11.41
CA ALA A 250 26.97 18.39 11.24
C ALA A 250 27.33 18.35 9.74
N THR A 251 28.08 19.32 9.31
CA THR A 251 28.73 19.42 8.00
C THR A 251 29.93 18.47 7.99
N SER A 252 29.88 17.40 7.22
CA SER A 252 31.04 16.54 6.95
C SER A 252 31.89 17.16 5.83
N ALA A 253 33.06 17.62 6.20
CA ALA A 253 34.08 18.07 5.26
C ALA A 253 34.81 16.81 4.71
N HIS A 254 34.71 16.59 3.40
CA HIS A 254 35.53 15.63 2.66
C HIS A 254 36.93 16.21 2.50
N GLN A 255 37.91 15.58 3.10
CA GLN A 255 39.32 15.85 2.81
C GLN A 255 39.74 15.02 1.59
N GLU A 256 40.08 15.76 0.56
CA GLU A 256 40.80 15.36 -0.63
C GLU A 256 42.23 14.89 -0.28
N LYS A 257 42.60 13.68 -0.67
CA LYS A 257 43.97 13.23 -0.66
C LYS A 257 44.35 12.76 -2.06
N LYS A 258 45.17 13.56 -2.73
CA LYS A 258 45.90 13.34 -3.96
C LYS A 258 47.37 13.07 -3.60
N PRO A 259 48.19 12.46 -4.45
CA PRO A 259 48.10 11.46 -5.53
C PRO A 259 48.58 10.10 -5.11
#